data_651b5a3a7d704edfaf55cd6889c6f498
#
_entry.id   651b5a3a7d704edfaf55cd6889c6f498
#
_cell.length_a   1.000
_cell.length_b   1.000
_cell.length_c   1.000
_cell.angle_alpha   90.00
_cell.angle_beta   90.00
_cell.angle_gamma   90.00
#
_symmetry.space_group_name_H-M   'P 1'
#
loop_
_entity.id
_entity.type
_entity.pdbx_description
1 polymer ?
#
loop_
_entity_poly.entity_id
_entity_poly.type
_entity_poly.pdbx_seq_one_letter_code
_entity_poly.pdbx_strand_id
1 'polypeptide(L)'
;GVRAGERALKKIVAKYGLKKFRDTTEAIFDAGEMIVRNYLKKIPNGEYVGSGQMDSNGVEEGTVPFDLKVIIEDEKVILDMSNAPPQQNGPINCPLPSTVSTARVSMSMLAGSNEPPNEGFFRPIEVITKPGTLFHPISPAPCFLYGWPALQAIEVFYRALGTCLLYTSDAADDDVR
;
A
#
# COMPACT_ATOMS: atom_id res chain seq x y z
N GLY A 1 18.55 7.02 19.46
CA GLY A 1 17.25 7.13 18.76
C GLY A 1 16.08 7.15 19.71
N VAL A 2 15.51 6.01 20.18
CA VAL A 2 14.24 5.89 20.92
C VAL A 2 14.15 6.77 22.16
N ARG A 3 15.16 6.77 23.03
CA ARG A 3 15.18 7.62 24.24
C ARG A 3 15.16 9.12 23.96
N ALA A 4 15.69 9.57 22.81
CA ALA A 4 15.62 10.96 22.41
C ALA A 4 14.16 11.33 22.00
N GLY A 5 13.50 10.47 21.23
CA GLY A 5 12.09 10.62 20.86
C GLY A 5 11.18 10.64 22.09
N GLU A 6 11.36 9.72 23.03
CA GLU A 6 10.60 9.70 24.29
C GLU A 6 10.74 11.03 25.07
N ARG A 7 11.97 11.54 25.22
CA ARG A 7 12.17 12.84 25.90
C ARG A 7 11.51 14.00 25.18
N ALA A 8 11.55 14.00 23.82
CA ALA A 8 10.90 15.04 23.03
C ALA A 8 9.39 15.01 23.20
N LEU A 9 8.76 13.84 23.12
CA LEU A 9 7.33 13.66 23.33
C LEU A 9 6.92 14.07 24.76
N LYS A 10 7.67 13.67 25.79
CA LYS A 10 7.40 14.08 27.18
C LYS A 10 7.43 15.62 27.33
N LYS A 11 8.37 16.31 26.66
CA LYS A 11 8.41 17.79 26.68
C LYS A 11 7.19 18.42 26.03
N ILE A 12 6.74 17.86 24.88
CA ILE A 12 5.55 18.36 24.19
C ILE A 12 4.31 18.17 25.06
N VAL A 13 4.12 16.97 25.63
CA VAL A 13 3.00 16.68 26.52
C VAL A 13 3.03 17.53 27.79
N ALA A 14 4.20 17.75 28.39
CA ALA A 14 4.34 18.62 29.54
C ALA A 14 3.99 20.10 29.23
N LYS A 15 4.30 20.56 28.01
CA LYS A 15 4.04 21.93 27.57
C LYS A 15 2.57 22.19 27.23
N TYR A 16 1.93 21.26 26.54
CA TYR A 16 0.60 21.48 25.95
C TYR A 16 -0.51 20.66 26.62
N GLY A 17 -0.18 19.68 27.45
CA GLY A 17 -1.10 18.74 28.07
C GLY A 17 -1.41 17.54 27.15
N LEU A 18 -1.70 16.40 27.78
CA LEU A 18 -1.97 15.15 27.08
C LEU A 18 -3.20 15.22 26.18
N LYS A 19 -4.28 15.89 26.66
CA LYS A 19 -5.51 16.02 25.88
C LYS A 19 -5.24 16.77 24.57
N LYS A 20 -4.62 17.92 24.63
CA LYS A 20 -4.32 18.71 23.43
C LYS A 20 -3.37 17.98 22.48
N PHE A 21 -2.39 17.24 23.02
CA PHE A 21 -1.50 16.42 22.23
C PHE A 21 -2.28 15.35 21.42
N ARG A 22 -3.19 14.62 22.07
CA ARG A 22 -4.02 13.60 21.41
C ARG A 22 -4.95 14.22 20.37
N ASP A 23 -5.68 15.28 20.74
CA ASP A 23 -6.61 15.95 19.82
C ASP A 23 -5.88 16.47 18.56
N THR A 24 -4.67 17.01 18.72
CA THR A 24 -3.86 17.49 17.59
C THR A 24 -3.35 16.32 16.75
N THR A 25 -2.94 15.22 17.36
CA THR A 25 -2.49 14.01 16.63
C THR A 25 -3.63 13.43 15.81
N GLU A 26 -4.83 13.32 16.36
CA GLU A 26 -6.00 12.86 15.61
C GLU A 26 -6.34 13.80 14.46
N ALA A 27 -6.32 15.12 14.67
CA ALA A 27 -6.56 16.09 13.59
C ALA A 27 -5.53 15.96 12.45
N ILE A 28 -4.27 15.66 12.76
CA ILE A 28 -3.23 15.38 11.74
C ILE A 28 -3.55 14.08 10.98
N PHE A 29 -4.00 13.04 11.69
CA PHE A 29 -4.38 11.79 11.05
C PHE A 29 -5.64 11.96 10.19
N ASP A 30 -6.66 12.67 10.67
CA ASP A 30 -7.87 12.97 9.91
C ASP A 30 -7.54 13.76 8.62
N ALA A 31 -6.64 14.73 8.71
CA ALA A 31 -6.16 15.45 7.53
C ALA A 31 -5.45 14.53 6.52
N GLY A 32 -4.60 13.62 6.99
CA GLY A 32 -3.95 12.62 6.15
C GLY A 32 -4.95 11.66 5.49
N GLU A 33 -5.93 11.19 6.22
CA GLU A 33 -7.01 10.34 5.71
C GLU A 33 -7.80 11.03 4.60
N MET A 34 -8.14 12.30 4.78
CA MET A 34 -8.88 13.09 3.80
C MET A 34 -8.14 13.22 2.46
N ILE A 35 -6.80 13.26 2.45
CA ILE A 35 -6.01 13.31 1.22
C ILE A 35 -6.29 12.08 0.37
N VAL A 36 -6.20 10.88 0.96
CA VAL A 36 -6.40 9.62 0.24
C VAL A 36 -7.86 9.46 -0.17
N ARG A 37 -8.82 9.73 0.72
CA ARG A 37 -10.24 9.65 0.40
C ARG A 37 -10.63 10.57 -0.76
N ASN A 38 -10.16 11.82 -0.75
CA ASN A 38 -10.42 12.77 -1.82
C ASN A 38 -9.78 12.36 -3.15
N TYR A 39 -8.66 11.65 -3.10
CA TYR A 39 -8.06 11.08 -4.30
C TYR A 39 -8.90 9.89 -4.82
N LEU A 40 -9.29 8.97 -3.94
CA LEU A 40 -10.09 7.78 -4.31
C LEU A 40 -11.44 8.15 -4.94
N LYS A 41 -12.08 9.25 -4.53
CA LYS A 41 -13.30 9.77 -5.17
C LYS A 41 -13.18 10.03 -6.69
N LYS A 42 -11.95 10.20 -7.18
CA LYS A 42 -11.69 10.44 -8.60
C LYS A 42 -11.57 9.15 -9.40
N ILE A 43 -11.46 8.01 -8.74
CA ILE A 43 -11.33 6.70 -9.36
C ILE A 43 -12.71 6.04 -9.33
N PRO A 44 -13.25 5.56 -10.44
CA PRO A 44 -14.51 4.83 -10.44
C PRO A 44 -14.49 3.61 -9.52
N ASN A 45 -15.61 3.32 -8.87
CA ASN A 45 -15.76 2.08 -8.12
C ASN A 45 -15.64 0.88 -9.06
N GLY A 46 -14.97 -0.17 -8.60
CA GLY A 46 -14.79 -1.38 -9.41
C GLY A 46 -13.64 -2.24 -8.95
N GLU A 47 -13.48 -3.36 -9.64
CA GLU A 47 -12.38 -4.30 -9.47
C GLU A 47 -11.41 -4.17 -10.65
N TYR A 48 -10.15 -3.93 -10.35
CA TYR A 48 -9.07 -3.77 -11.32
C TYR A 48 -8.04 -4.86 -11.07
N VAL A 49 -7.75 -5.66 -12.10
CA VAL A 49 -6.80 -6.77 -11.98
C VAL A 49 -5.53 -6.45 -12.77
N GLY A 50 -4.41 -6.62 -12.12
CA GLY A 50 -3.10 -6.57 -12.74
C GLY A 50 -2.37 -7.89 -12.56
N SER A 51 -1.60 -8.28 -13.57
CA SER A 51 -0.77 -9.49 -13.53
C SER A 51 0.71 -9.12 -13.59
N GLY A 52 1.52 -9.88 -12.88
CA GLY A 52 2.97 -9.76 -12.86
C GLY A 52 3.63 -11.11 -12.61
N GLN A 53 4.94 -11.12 -12.66
CA GLN A 53 5.71 -12.33 -12.36
C GLN A 53 7.10 -11.97 -11.84
N MET A 54 7.64 -12.86 -11.02
CA MET A 54 9.07 -12.92 -10.73
C MET A 54 9.72 -13.85 -11.75
N ASP A 55 10.89 -13.48 -12.27
CA ASP A 55 11.60 -14.27 -13.26
C ASP A 55 12.14 -15.58 -12.70
N SER A 56 12.40 -15.63 -11.40
CA SER A 56 12.89 -16.81 -10.70
C SER A 56 12.62 -16.68 -9.19
N ASN A 57 12.52 -17.81 -8.49
CA ASN A 57 12.57 -17.82 -7.02
C ASN A 57 13.99 -17.93 -6.46
N GLY A 58 15.01 -18.03 -7.34
CA GLY A 58 16.42 -18.13 -6.98
C GLY A 58 16.91 -19.54 -6.65
N VAL A 59 16.05 -20.54 -6.69
CA VAL A 59 16.38 -21.96 -6.37
C VAL A 59 15.89 -22.92 -7.45
N GLU A 60 14.70 -22.71 -7.95
CA GLU A 60 14.05 -23.55 -8.94
C GLU A 60 13.97 -22.82 -10.29
N GLU A 61 13.99 -23.58 -11.39
CA GLU A 61 13.78 -23.00 -12.71
C GLU A 61 12.31 -22.59 -12.91
N GLY A 62 12.11 -21.48 -13.61
CA GLY A 62 10.79 -20.99 -13.99
C GLY A 62 10.41 -19.70 -13.29
N THR A 63 9.37 -19.09 -13.83
CA THR A 63 8.80 -17.84 -13.32
C THR A 63 7.80 -18.10 -12.21
N VAL A 64 7.57 -17.09 -11.36
CA VAL A 64 6.55 -17.13 -10.30
C VAL A 64 5.50 -16.06 -10.63
N PRO A 65 4.45 -16.39 -11.39
CA PRO A 65 3.39 -15.46 -11.75
C PRO A 65 2.48 -15.18 -10.55
N PHE A 66 1.91 -13.99 -10.53
CA PHE A 66 0.90 -13.61 -9.56
C PHE A 66 -0.04 -12.54 -10.12
N ASP A 67 -1.25 -12.53 -9.60
CA ASP A 67 -2.24 -11.49 -9.85
C ASP A 67 -2.47 -10.67 -8.58
N LEU A 68 -2.75 -9.40 -8.78
CA LEU A 68 -3.16 -8.46 -7.76
C LEU A 68 -4.50 -7.86 -8.17
N LYS A 69 -5.49 -7.92 -7.28
CA LYS A 69 -6.76 -7.25 -7.46
C LYS A 69 -6.77 -5.97 -6.62
N VAL A 70 -7.09 -4.85 -7.25
CA VAL A 70 -7.34 -3.56 -6.60
C VAL A 70 -8.84 -3.32 -6.65
N ILE A 71 -9.48 -3.18 -5.50
CA ILE A 71 -10.91 -2.91 -5.39
C ILE A 71 -11.07 -1.49 -4.87
N ILE A 72 -11.80 -0.68 -5.62
CA ILE A 72 -12.18 0.67 -5.21
C ILE A 72 -13.65 0.66 -4.82
N GLU A 73 -13.92 0.98 -3.56
CA GLU A 73 -15.27 1.07 -3.00
C GLU A 73 -15.42 2.44 -2.33
N ASP A 74 -16.09 3.35 -3.02
CA ASP A 74 -16.27 4.75 -2.58
C ASP A 74 -14.93 5.42 -2.24
N GLU A 75 -14.62 5.55 -0.97
CA GLU A 75 -13.40 6.20 -0.47
C GLU A 75 -12.41 5.21 0.14
N LYS A 76 -12.52 3.93 -0.22
CA LYS A 76 -11.61 2.86 0.22
C LYS A 76 -10.92 2.19 -0.95
N VAL A 77 -9.73 1.69 -0.70
CA VAL A 77 -8.99 0.83 -1.61
C VAL A 77 -8.60 -0.46 -0.89
N ILE A 78 -8.89 -1.57 -1.52
CA ILE A 78 -8.54 -2.90 -1.03
C ILE A 78 -7.54 -3.51 -2.02
N LEU A 79 -6.38 -3.92 -1.54
CA LEU A 79 -5.44 -4.73 -2.30
C LEU A 79 -5.64 -6.20 -1.91
N ASP A 80 -6.26 -6.96 -2.80
CA ASP A 80 -6.49 -8.38 -2.59
C ASP A 80 -5.41 -9.21 -3.29
N MET A 81 -4.57 -9.82 -2.47
CA MET A 81 -3.50 -10.75 -2.84
C MET A 81 -3.78 -12.17 -2.32
N SER A 82 -5.04 -12.49 -1.97
CA SER A 82 -5.40 -13.80 -1.42
C SER A 82 -5.17 -14.96 -2.39
N ASN A 83 -5.17 -14.67 -3.70
CA ASN A 83 -4.90 -15.63 -4.77
C ASN A 83 -3.42 -15.70 -5.19
N ALA A 84 -2.53 -15.08 -4.44
CA ALA A 84 -1.10 -15.15 -4.68
C ALA A 84 -0.61 -16.64 -4.67
N PRO A 85 0.44 -16.97 -5.43
CA PRO A 85 1.00 -18.32 -5.47
C PRO A 85 1.47 -18.73 -4.07
N PRO A 86 1.62 -20.07 -3.84
CA PRO A 86 2.20 -20.56 -2.60
C PRO A 86 3.54 -19.90 -2.27
N GLN A 87 3.85 -19.84 -0.99
CA GLN A 87 5.19 -19.40 -0.57
C GLN A 87 6.28 -20.24 -1.25
N GLN A 88 7.39 -19.60 -1.58
CA GLN A 88 8.46 -20.15 -2.39
C GLN A 88 9.57 -20.75 -1.53
N ASN A 89 10.26 -21.77 -2.05
CA ASN A 89 11.46 -22.35 -1.44
C ASN A 89 12.64 -21.37 -1.51
N GLY A 90 12.65 -20.48 -2.48
CA GLY A 90 13.65 -19.43 -2.64
C GLY A 90 13.37 -18.18 -1.78
N PRO A 91 14.36 -17.28 -1.62
CA PRO A 91 14.33 -16.20 -0.63
C PRO A 91 13.47 -14.98 -1.02
N ILE A 92 12.54 -15.13 -1.96
CA ILE A 92 11.75 -14.04 -2.52
C ILE A 92 10.40 -13.82 -1.82
N ASN A 93 10.09 -14.53 -0.75
CA ASN A 93 8.81 -14.35 -0.06
C ASN A 93 8.72 -12.97 0.59
N CYS A 94 7.56 -12.32 0.47
CA CYS A 94 7.29 -11.01 1.03
C CYS A 94 6.50 -11.13 2.34
N PRO A 95 7.12 -10.89 3.52
CA PRO A 95 6.44 -10.96 4.81
C PRO A 95 5.25 -10.00 4.88
N LEU A 96 4.21 -10.36 5.62
CA LEU A 96 2.99 -9.56 5.75
C LEU A 96 3.23 -8.07 6.06
N PRO A 97 4.13 -7.68 6.99
CA PRO A 97 4.40 -6.26 7.21
C PRO A 97 4.95 -5.54 5.97
N SER A 98 5.77 -6.23 5.16
CA SER A 98 6.30 -5.68 3.91
C SER A 98 5.22 -5.60 2.84
N THR A 99 4.32 -6.57 2.76
CA THR A 99 3.16 -6.57 1.87
C THR A 99 2.22 -5.40 2.19
N VAL A 100 1.92 -5.16 3.47
CA VAL A 100 1.15 -3.99 3.91
C VAL A 100 1.88 -2.69 3.56
N SER A 101 3.19 -2.65 3.76
CA SER A 101 4.00 -1.47 3.37
C SER A 101 3.97 -1.23 1.87
N THR A 102 3.94 -2.28 1.04
CA THR A 102 3.80 -2.17 -0.42
C THR A 102 2.51 -1.44 -0.80
N ALA A 103 1.37 -1.82 -0.22
CA ALA A 103 0.10 -1.16 -0.45
C ALA A 103 0.13 0.32 -0.03
N ARG A 104 0.71 0.61 1.13
CA ARG A 104 0.88 1.98 1.66
C ARG A 104 1.74 2.85 0.75
N VAL A 105 2.87 2.31 0.27
CA VAL A 105 3.77 3.01 -0.66
C VAL A 105 3.06 3.26 -1.99
N SER A 106 2.40 2.26 -2.56
CA SER A 106 1.64 2.40 -3.81
C SER A 106 0.63 3.55 -3.74
N MET A 107 -0.18 3.59 -2.68
CA MET A 107 -1.16 4.65 -2.50
C MET A 107 -0.52 6.01 -2.19
N SER A 108 0.58 6.06 -1.44
CA SER A 108 1.28 7.31 -1.16
C SER A 108 1.82 7.97 -2.42
N MET A 109 2.37 7.16 -3.33
CA MET A 109 2.87 7.65 -4.61
C MET A 109 1.74 8.07 -5.54
N LEU A 110 0.61 7.32 -5.54
CA LEU A 110 -0.53 7.58 -6.40
C LEU A 110 -1.31 8.84 -5.96
N ALA A 111 -1.65 8.94 -4.68
CA ALA A 111 -2.43 10.05 -4.17
C ALA A 111 -1.66 11.39 -4.19
N GLY A 112 -0.35 11.35 -4.17
CA GLY A 112 0.55 12.49 -4.19
C GLY A 112 0.21 13.53 -3.11
N SER A 113 1.16 13.94 -2.30
CA SER A 113 0.94 15.00 -1.31
C SER A 113 2.23 15.75 -1.07
N ASN A 114 2.12 17.06 -0.84
CA ASN A 114 3.24 17.86 -0.36
C ASN A 114 3.54 17.59 1.12
N GLU A 115 2.60 16.96 1.83
CA GLU A 115 2.74 16.59 3.24
C GLU A 115 3.25 15.14 3.35
N PRO A 116 4.16 14.85 4.29
CA PRO A 116 4.61 13.49 4.54
C PRO A 116 3.43 12.58 4.93
N PRO A 117 3.34 11.36 4.39
CA PRO A 117 2.32 10.40 4.79
C PRO A 117 2.39 10.13 6.30
N ASN A 118 1.25 10.03 6.93
CA ASN A 118 1.11 9.66 8.34
C ASN A 118 0.14 8.47 8.49
N GLU A 119 -0.09 7.99 9.70
CA GLU A 119 -0.92 6.80 9.91
C GLU A 119 -2.39 7.01 9.48
N GLY A 120 -2.90 8.23 9.53
CA GLY A 120 -4.23 8.56 8.99
C GLY A 120 -4.33 8.37 7.50
N PHE A 121 -3.28 8.71 6.76
CA PHE A 121 -3.18 8.49 5.31
C PHE A 121 -3.45 7.04 4.90
N PHE A 122 -3.17 6.09 5.80
CA PHE A 122 -3.30 4.65 5.53
C PHE A 122 -4.62 4.04 6.00
N ARG A 123 -5.48 4.79 6.72
CA ARG A 123 -6.78 4.30 7.20
C ARG A 123 -7.72 3.80 6.09
N PRO A 124 -7.76 4.42 4.89
CA PRO A 124 -8.61 3.94 3.79
C PRO A 124 -8.04 2.75 3.03
N ILE A 125 -6.86 2.23 3.42
CA ILE A 125 -6.16 1.16 2.70
C ILE A 125 -6.33 -0.16 3.46
N GLU A 126 -6.91 -1.15 2.79
CA GLU A 126 -7.05 -2.51 3.28
C GLU A 126 -6.19 -3.46 2.44
N VAL A 127 -5.62 -4.48 3.08
CA VAL A 127 -4.83 -5.52 2.40
C VAL A 127 -5.36 -6.89 2.78
N ILE A 128 -5.80 -7.65 1.79
CA ILE A 128 -6.27 -9.02 1.96
C ILE A 128 -5.19 -9.97 1.47
N THR A 129 -4.79 -10.90 2.32
CA THR A 129 -3.77 -11.91 2.02
C THR A 129 -4.18 -13.27 2.56
N LYS A 130 -3.54 -14.33 2.07
CA LYS A 130 -3.72 -15.69 2.59
C LYS A 130 -2.41 -16.20 3.18
N PRO A 131 -2.38 -16.69 4.43
CA PRO A 131 -1.19 -17.31 5.01
C PRO A 131 -0.67 -18.47 4.16
N GLY A 132 0.65 -18.60 4.06
CA GLY A 132 1.31 -19.62 3.25
C GLY A 132 1.46 -19.26 1.77
N THR A 133 1.27 -18.00 1.41
CA THR A 133 1.47 -17.48 0.04
C THR A 133 2.70 -16.59 -0.06
N LEU A 134 3.11 -16.25 -1.29
CA LEU A 134 4.24 -15.38 -1.61
C LEU A 134 4.20 -14.04 -0.82
N PHE A 135 3.01 -13.47 -0.64
CA PHE A 135 2.80 -12.19 0.05
C PHE A 135 2.36 -12.32 1.52
N HIS A 136 2.29 -13.52 2.04
CA HIS A 136 2.03 -13.82 3.44
C HIS A 136 2.67 -15.16 3.85
N PRO A 137 4.01 -15.26 3.71
CA PRO A 137 4.72 -16.48 4.05
C PRO A 137 4.62 -16.79 5.55
N ILE A 138 4.63 -18.08 5.86
CA ILE A 138 4.73 -18.60 7.22
C ILE A 138 6.09 -19.27 7.42
N SER A 139 6.62 -19.20 8.65
CA SER A 139 7.90 -19.82 9.00
C SER A 139 7.91 -21.32 8.62
N PRO A 140 9.02 -21.83 8.04
CA PRO A 140 10.36 -21.22 7.91
C PRO A 140 10.65 -20.61 6.52
N ALA A 141 9.67 -20.11 5.77
CA ALA A 141 9.88 -19.57 4.43
C ALA A 141 10.97 -18.49 4.40
N PRO A 142 11.93 -18.56 3.46
CA PRO A 142 13.01 -17.60 3.37
C PRO A 142 12.54 -16.27 2.74
N CYS A 143 12.92 -15.13 3.32
CA CYS A 143 12.41 -13.80 2.94
C CYS A 143 13.51 -12.77 2.64
N PHE A 144 14.75 -13.18 2.40
CA PHE A 144 15.88 -12.24 2.27
C PHE A 144 15.70 -11.21 1.14
N LEU A 145 15.14 -11.63 0.01
CA LEU A 145 14.92 -10.78 -1.17
C LEU A 145 13.46 -10.29 -1.28
N TYR A 146 12.76 -10.15 -0.18
CA TYR A 146 11.35 -9.72 -0.13
C TYR A 146 11.05 -8.41 -0.89
N GLY A 147 12.05 -7.56 -1.10
CA GLY A 147 11.90 -6.31 -1.83
C GLY A 147 11.56 -6.51 -3.31
N TRP A 148 11.96 -7.62 -3.92
CA TRP A 148 11.66 -7.86 -5.33
C TRP A 148 10.17 -8.08 -5.59
N PRO A 149 9.48 -9.04 -4.93
CA PRO A 149 8.03 -9.17 -5.11
C PRO A 149 7.28 -7.92 -4.62
N ALA A 150 7.78 -7.20 -3.62
CA ALA A 150 7.19 -5.94 -3.19
C ALA A 150 7.22 -4.88 -4.31
N LEU A 151 8.35 -4.70 -4.99
CA LEU A 151 8.48 -3.77 -6.12
C LEU A 151 7.63 -4.20 -7.31
N GLN A 152 7.59 -5.50 -7.63
CA GLN A 152 6.72 -6.02 -8.68
C GLN A 152 5.24 -5.78 -8.35
N ALA A 153 4.84 -5.96 -7.11
CA ALA A 153 3.46 -5.69 -6.70
C ALA A 153 3.08 -4.21 -6.79
N ILE A 154 4.01 -3.29 -6.55
CA ILE A 154 3.81 -1.84 -6.80
C ILE A 154 3.56 -1.59 -8.29
N GLU A 155 4.36 -2.17 -9.16
CA GLU A 155 4.19 -2.04 -10.61
C GLU A 155 2.86 -2.61 -11.07
N VAL A 156 2.49 -3.80 -10.59
CA VAL A 156 1.21 -4.46 -10.91
C VAL A 156 0.02 -3.63 -10.41
N PHE A 157 0.13 -3.01 -9.25
CA PHE A 157 -0.87 -2.09 -8.74
C PHE A 157 -1.14 -0.93 -9.71
N TYR A 158 -0.08 -0.30 -10.24
CA TYR A 158 -0.25 0.78 -11.21
C TYR A 158 -0.77 0.28 -12.56
N ARG A 159 -0.38 -0.89 -13.00
CA ARG A 159 -0.93 -1.52 -14.21
C ARG A 159 -2.43 -1.80 -14.06
N ALA A 160 -2.86 -2.31 -12.91
CA ALA A 160 -4.28 -2.57 -12.63
C ALA A 160 -5.12 -1.29 -12.77
N LEU A 161 -4.65 -0.16 -12.22
CA LEU A 161 -5.36 1.11 -12.26
C LEU A 161 -5.09 1.91 -13.56
N GLY A 162 -4.06 1.57 -14.32
CA GLY A 162 -3.62 2.33 -15.48
C GLY A 162 -4.70 2.49 -16.55
N THR A 163 -5.47 1.46 -16.81
CA THR A 163 -6.59 1.51 -17.78
C THR A 163 -7.67 2.51 -17.36
N CYS A 164 -7.94 2.63 -16.06
CA CYS A 164 -8.92 3.56 -15.53
C CYS A 164 -8.39 5.01 -15.52
N LEU A 165 -7.15 5.20 -15.09
CA LEU A 165 -6.54 6.53 -14.95
C LEU A 165 -6.29 7.21 -16.30
N LEU A 166 -6.00 6.45 -17.37
CA LEU A 166 -5.85 6.97 -18.72
C LEU A 166 -7.17 7.49 -19.28
N TYR A 167 -8.29 6.79 -19.05
CA TYR A 167 -9.60 7.24 -19.52
C TYR A 167 -10.11 8.50 -18.81
N THR A 168 -9.73 8.74 -17.57
CA THR A 168 -10.13 9.95 -16.83
C THR A 168 -9.31 11.19 -17.23
N SER A 169 -8.11 11.02 -17.77
CA SER A 169 -7.29 12.15 -18.27
C SER A 169 -7.74 12.64 -19.64
N ASP A 170 -8.16 11.73 -20.53
CA ASP A 170 -8.64 12.10 -21.87
C ASP A 170 -10.02 12.79 -21.83
N ALA A 171 -10.89 12.43 -20.87
CA ALA A 171 -12.19 13.09 -20.69
C ALA A 171 -12.08 14.53 -20.16
N ALA A 172 -10.98 14.90 -19.50
CA ALA A 172 -10.76 16.26 -19.02
C ALA A 172 -10.26 17.22 -20.11
N ASP A 173 -9.69 16.73 -21.22
CA ASP A 173 -9.23 17.53 -22.34
C ASP A 173 -10.36 17.84 -23.36
N ASP A 174 -11.46 17.10 -23.37
CA ASP A 174 -12.59 17.33 -24.27
C ASP A 174 -13.54 18.46 -23.80
N ASP A 175 -13.47 18.88 -22.53
CA ASP A 175 -14.28 19.99 -21.98
C ASP A 175 -13.65 21.38 -22.18
N VAL A 176 -12.55 21.50 -22.92
CA VAL A 176 -11.80 22.75 -23.19
C VAL A 176 -11.85 23.13 -24.68
N ARG A 177 -12.96 22.84 -25.39
CA ARG A 177 -13.19 23.35 -26.75
C ARG A 177 -14.49 24.14 -26.87
#